data_d41883d016bf644d304be1c5c5024f50
#
_entry.id   d41883d016bf644d304be1c5c5024f50
#
_cell.length_a   1.000
_cell.length_b   1.000
_cell.length_c   1.000
_cell.angle_alpha   90.00
_cell.angle_beta   90.00
_cell.angle_gamma   90.00
#
_symmetry.space_group_name_H-M   'P 1'
#
loop_
_entity.id
_entity.type
_entity.pdbx_description
1 polymer ?
#
loop_
_entity_poly.entity_id
_entity_poly.type
_entity_poly.pdbx_seq_one_letter_code
_entity_poly.pdbx_strand_id
1 'polypeptide(L)'
;MINGNYEFQKFLDNYTYERRSIENFGGNSVKKIINVNFEKVNFKNLTLKRCEFIDSKIKFSHISENSYLRKSKFFKVDFTGTVFEKVNLEKAEFKGCRLYYVRFEDCIVDYKNILENKPDEPNLAMNLIKSLYKNELQQGNRKEADELFLLYKKEERQFFKHLIGWKKAKKNSNKMYQNKNYYDEYRKNKKLNKFRVFFKLISSWINSIIWGYGIKIHRIVMSMILGISVFSFIYCSITDKNCFNSIFLSFKAWVLNNEYDSNNMVVNAVMIIENFLGLVSLALFTSAFYRKVEK
;
A
#
# COMPACT_ATOMS: atom_id res chain seq x y z
N MET A 1 4.25 -27.23 -26.38
CA MET A 1 2.87 -27.14 -25.90
C MET A 1 2.48 -28.47 -25.30
N ILE A 2 2.04 -28.48 -24.06
CA ILE A 2 1.42 -29.66 -23.44
C ILE A 2 -0.08 -29.40 -23.53
N ASN A 3 -0.71 -29.95 -24.57
CA ASN A 3 -2.18 -29.86 -24.76
C ASN A 3 -2.86 -30.87 -23.86
N GLY A 4 -3.73 -30.38 -22.99
CA GLY A 4 -4.37 -31.14 -21.90
C GLY A 4 -5.59 -31.94 -22.25
N ASN A 5 -5.58 -32.76 -23.28
CA ASN A 5 -6.66 -33.73 -23.53
C ASN A 5 -6.26 -35.17 -23.20
N TYR A 6 -5.22 -35.35 -22.43
CA TYR A 6 -4.79 -36.67 -21.95
C TYR A 6 -4.77 -36.74 -20.43
N GLU A 7 -5.14 -37.89 -19.94
CA GLU A 7 -5.10 -38.34 -18.55
C GLU A 7 -4.02 -37.64 -17.73
N PHE A 8 -4.41 -37.15 -16.56
CA PHE A 8 -3.59 -36.48 -15.57
C PHE A 8 -2.12 -36.84 -15.65
N GLN A 9 -1.31 -36.06 -16.40
CA GLN A 9 0.12 -36.01 -16.16
C GLN A 9 0.34 -35.36 -14.81
N LYS A 10 0.60 -36.19 -13.82
CA LYS A 10 1.10 -35.78 -12.52
C LYS A 10 2.39 -35.00 -12.76
N PHE A 11 2.48 -33.76 -12.25
CA PHE A 11 3.78 -33.10 -12.20
C PHE A 11 4.74 -33.97 -11.43
N LEU A 12 5.88 -34.29 -12.04
CA LEU A 12 6.89 -35.09 -11.42
C LEU A 12 7.50 -34.35 -10.23
N ASP A 13 7.45 -34.94 -9.06
CA ASP A 13 8.11 -34.41 -7.88
C ASP A 13 9.61 -34.24 -8.17
N ASN A 14 10.23 -33.16 -7.63
CA ASN A 14 11.63 -32.79 -7.86
C ASN A 14 12.01 -32.41 -9.31
N TYR A 15 11.04 -32.19 -10.19
CA TYR A 15 11.30 -31.80 -11.57
C TYR A 15 11.26 -30.29 -11.76
N THR A 16 12.08 -29.79 -12.69
CA THR A 16 12.10 -28.37 -13.09
C THR A 16 11.49 -28.17 -14.46
N TYR A 17 10.44 -27.36 -14.51
CA TYR A 17 9.78 -26.93 -15.76
C TYR A 17 10.26 -25.51 -16.09
N GLU A 18 10.97 -25.35 -17.21
CA GLU A 18 11.49 -24.04 -17.62
C GLU A 18 10.93 -23.60 -18.96
N ARG A 19 10.64 -22.27 -19.10
CA ARG A 19 10.30 -21.60 -20.35
C ARG A 19 9.25 -22.34 -21.19
N ARG A 20 8.20 -22.82 -20.55
CA ARG A 20 7.11 -23.58 -21.19
C ARG A 20 5.78 -22.87 -21.08
N SER A 21 4.87 -23.19 -21.99
CA SER A 21 3.45 -22.90 -21.82
C SER A 21 2.74 -24.17 -21.36
N ILE A 22 1.94 -24.05 -20.31
CA ILE A 22 1.08 -25.13 -19.79
C ILE A 22 -0.34 -24.62 -19.87
N GLU A 23 -1.12 -25.21 -20.76
CA GLU A 23 -2.48 -24.76 -21.06
C GLU A 23 -3.48 -25.85 -20.73
N ASN A 24 -4.69 -25.42 -20.31
CA ASN A 24 -5.82 -26.31 -20.01
C ASN A 24 -5.47 -27.45 -19.07
N PHE A 25 -4.59 -27.20 -18.09
CA PHE A 25 -4.17 -28.19 -17.13
C PHE A 25 -5.02 -28.12 -15.87
N GLY A 26 -5.44 -29.28 -15.37
CA GLY A 26 -6.11 -29.38 -14.10
C GLY A 26 -7.25 -30.39 -14.08
N GLY A 27 -8.00 -30.37 -12.98
CA GLY A 27 -9.14 -31.23 -12.72
C GLY A 27 -9.28 -31.52 -11.23
N ASN A 28 -10.30 -32.29 -10.86
CA ASN A 28 -10.58 -32.58 -9.44
C ASN A 28 -9.63 -33.61 -8.82
N SER A 29 -8.81 -34.27 -9.61
CA SER A 29 -7.91 -35.35 -9.19
C SER A 29 -6.51 -34.88 -8.77
N VAL A 30 -6.05 -33.67 -9.18
CA VAL A 30 -4.79 -33.12 -8.70
C VAL A 30 -4.97 -32.57 -7.29
N LYS A 31 -4.52 -33.33 -6.29
CA LYS A 31 -4.64 -32.94 -4.88
C LYS A 31 -3.39 -32.29 -4.32
N LYS A 32 -2.21 -32.73 -4.77
CA LYS A 32 -0.92 -32.23 -4.25
C LYS A 32 0.13 -32.09 -5.35
N ILE A 33 0.93 -31.01 -5.21
CA ILE A 33 2.11 -30.73 -6.03
C ILE A 33 3.24 -30.43 -5.03
N ILE A 34 4.23 -31.32 -4.99
CA ILE A 34 5.28 -31.29 -3.97
C ILE A 34 6.66 -31.13 -4.61
N ASN A 35 7.42 -30.17 -4.10
CA ASN A 35 8.83 -29.96 -4.48
C ASN A 35 9.05 -29.79 -6.00
N VAL A 36 8.11 -29.11 -6.67
CA VAL A 36 8.22 -28.84 -8.12
C VAL A 36 8.72 -27.43 -8.35
N ASN A 37 9.59 -27.26 -9.34
CA ASN A 37 10.12 -25.98 -9.73
C ASN A 37 9.56 -25.57 -11.11
N PHE A 38 8.84 -24.44 -11.14
CA PHE A 38 8.38 -23.79 -12.37
C PHE A 38 9.10 -22.45 -12.50
N GLU A 39 9.91 -22.31 -13.54
CA GLU A 39 10.65 -21.08 -13.80
C GLU A 39 10.35 -20.54 -15.20
N LYS A 40 9.87 -19.28 -15.26
CA LYS A 40 9.46 -18.62 -16.53
C LYS A 40 8.41 -19.43 -17.30
N VAL A 41 7.46 -20.00 -16.58
CA VAL A 41 6.37 -20.80 -17.15
C VAL A 41 5.13 -19.94 -17.32
N ASN A 42 4.48 -20.05 -18.47
CA ASN A 42 3.17 -19.46 -18.71
C ASN A 42 2.09 -20.50 -18.48
N PHE A 43 1.23 -20.24 -17.52
CA PHE A 43 0.08 -21.07 -17.22
C PHE A 43 -1.19 -20.38 -17.74
N LYS A 44 -1.99 -21.11 -18.49
CA LYS A 44 -3.25 -20.64 -19.03
C LYS A 44 -4.37 -21.61 -18.73
N ASN A 45 -5.52 -21.10 -18.34
CA ASN A 45 -6.71 -21.90 -18.05
C ASN A 45 -6.45 -23.05 -17.06
N LEU A 46 -5.75 -22.76 -15.96
CA LEU A 46 -5.48 -23.75 -14.91
C LEU A 46 -6.76 -24.02 -14.09
N THR A 47 -7.12 -25.29 -13.92
CA THR A 47 -8.20 -25.69 -13.03
C THR A 47 -7.67 -26.55 -11.90
N LEU A 48 -7.06 -25.93 -10.88
CA LEU A 48 -6.42 -26.60 -9.75
C LEU A 48 -7.14 -26.23 -8.43
N LYS A 49 -8.45 -26.40 -8.39
CA LYS A 49 -9.27 -26.15 -7.22
C LYS A 49 -8.94 -27.10 -6.09
N ARG A 50 -8.73 -26.57 -4.87
CA ARG A 50 -8.38 -27.34 -3.65
C ARG A 50 -7.06 -28.12 -3.76
N CYS A 51 -6.15 -27.69 -4.64
CA CYS A 51 -4.84 -28.28 -4.76
C CYS A 51 -3.92 -27.76 -3.66
N GLU A 52 -3.06 -28.60 -3.14
CA GLU A 52 -1.99 -28.23 -2.20
C GLU A 52 -0.65 -28.16 -2.92
N PHE A 53 -0.01 -27.00 -2.86
CA PHE A 53 1.36 -26.81 -3.32
C PHE A 53 2.28 -26.75 -2.10
N ILE A 54 3.27 -27.61 -2.06
CA ILE A 54 4.16 -27.78 -0.90
C ILE A 54 5.60 -27.68 -1.36
N ASP A 55 6.40 -26.84 -0.66
CA ASP A 55 7.84 -26.67 -0.87
C ASP A 55 8.25 -26.46 -2.34
N SER A 56 7.38 -25.84 -3.12
CA SER A 56 7.52 -25.67 -4.57
C SER A 56 7.97 -24.25 -4.93
N LYS A 57 8.45 -24.07 -6.16
CA LYS A 57 8.86 -22.77 -6.68
C LYS A 57 8.09 -22.46 -7.95
N ILE A 58 7.48 -21.27 -8.01
CA ILE A 58 6.79 -20.75 -9.20
C ILE A 58 7.38 -19.36 -9.45
N LYS A 59 8.54 -19.30 -10.10
CA LYS A 59 9.31 -18.08 -10.23
C LYS A 59 9.21 -17.47 -11.62
N PHE A 60 9.14 -16.14 -11.66
CA PHE A 60 9.13 -15.38 -12.92
C PHE A 60 8.09 -15.91 -13.91
N SER A 61 7.04 -16.52 -13.40
CA SER A 61 6.01 -17.20 -14.16
C SER A 61 4.77 -16.32 -14.30
N HIS A 62 3.96 -16.62 -15.27
CA HIS A 62 2.69 -15.93 -15.51
C HIS A 62 1.55 -16.92 -15.44
N ILE A 63 0.60 -16.67 -14.55
CA ILE A 63 -0.62 -17.46 -14.40
C ILE A 63 -1.77 -16.57 -14.87
N SER A 64 -2.44 -16.98 -15.94
CA SER A 64 -3.40 -16.12 -16.65
C SER A 64 -4.62 -16.87 -17.20
N GLU A 65 -5.45 -16.14 -17.93
CA GLU A 65 -6.58 -16.63 -18.72
C GLU A 65 -7.57 -17.46 -17.91
N ASN A 66 -8.25 -16.84 -16.94
CA ASN A 66 -9.31 -17.46 -16.15
C ASN A 66 -8.88 -18.70 -15.36
N SER A 67 -7.63 -18.71 -14.92
CA SER A 67 -7.11 -19.77 -14.08
C SER A 67 -7.85 -19.85 -12.74
N TYR A 68 -8.19 -21.07 -12.31
CA TYR A 68 -9.02 -21.34 -11.16
C TYR A 68 -8.22 -22.05 -10.07
N LEU A 69 -7.79 -21.29 -9.07
CA LEU A 69 -7.00 -21.77 -7.91
C LEU A 69 -7.79 -21.62 -6.59
N ARG A 70 -9.10 -21.62 -6.69
CA ARG A 70 -10.00 -21.43 -5.54
C ARG A 70 -9.80 -22.49 -4.48
N LYS A 71 -9.69 -22.08 -3.21
CA LYS A 71 -9.47 -22.95 -2.04
C LYS A 71 -8.17 -23.77 -2.11
N SER A 72 -7.22 -23.38 -2.95
CA SER A 72 -5.92 -24.04 -2.99
C SER A 72 -5.06 -23.57 -1.82
N LYS A 73 -4.11 -24.39 -1.42
CA LYS A 73 -3.21 -24.10 -0.31
C LYS A 73 -1.77 -24.09 -0.80
N PHE A 74 -1.06 -23.03 -0.44
CA PHE A 74 0.34 -22.83 -0.78
C PHE A 74 1.17 -22.81 0.49
N PHE A 75 1.97 -23.86 0.71
CA PHE A 75 2.86 -24.00 1.85
C PHE A 75 4.31 -23.87 1.41
N LYS A 76 5.01 -22.85 1.92
CA LYS A 76 6.43 -22.56 1.62
C LYS A 76 6.71 -22.47 0.11
N VAL A 77 5.80 -21.92 -0.67
CA VAL A 77 5.98 -21.73 -2.11
C VAL A 77 6.69 -20.40 -2.37
N ASP A 78 7.69 -20.46 -3.26
CA ASP A 78 8.40 -19.27 -3.71
C ASP A 78 7.79 -18.75 -5.03
N PHE A 79 7.07 -17.63 -4.95
CA PHE A 79 6.42 -16.95 -6.07
C PHE A 79 7.22 -15.75 -6.59
N THR A 80 8.52 -15.67 -6.31
CA THR A 80 9.32 -14.50 -6.70
C THR A 80 9.13 -14.14 -8.17
N GLY A 81 8.67 -12.90 -8.44
CA GLY A 81 8.51 -12.37 -9.78
C GLY A 81 7.29 -12.91 -10.55
N THR A 82 6.42 -13.69 -9.92
CA THR A 82 5.23 -14.27 -10.55
C THR A 82 4.13 -13.22 -10.72
N VAL A 83 3.44 -13.29 -11.85
CA VAL A 83 2.26 -12.49 -12.17
C VAL A 83 1.03 -13.38 -12.17
N PHE A 84 0.02 -12.96 -11.42
CA PHE A 84 -1.33 -13.52 -11.47
C PHE A 84 -2.21 -12.53 -12.22
N GLU A 85 -2.80 -12.93 -13.33
CA GLU A 85 -3.68 -12.11 -14.15
C GLU A 85 -5.00 -12.82 -14.38
N LYS A 86 -6.10 -12.18 -13.98
CA LYS A 86 -7.47 -12.75 -14.09
C LYS A 86 -7.60 -14.12 -13.46
N VAL A 87 -6.99 -14.32 -12.30
CA VAL A 87 -6.96 -15.59 -11.57
C VAL A 87 -7.97 -15.55 -10.42
N ASN A 88 -8.74 -16.63 -10.28
CA ASN A 88 -9.59 -16.79 -9.09
C ASN A 88 -8.84 -17.53 -7.99
N LEU A 89 -8.44 -16.78 -6.96
CA LEU A 89 -7.78 -17.25 -5.74
C LEU A 89 -8.72 -17.15 -4.51
N GLU A 90 -10.03 -17.14 -4.72
CA GLU A 90 -11.01 -17.07 -3.63
C GLU A 90 -10.76 -18.17 -2.60
N LYS A 91 -10.59 -17.77 -1.34
CA LYS A 91 -10.27 -18.66 -0.21
C LYS A 91 -8.99 -19.48 -0.39
N ALA A 92 -8.06 -19.02 -1.23
CA ALA A 92 -6.74 -19.61 -1.30
C ALA A 92 -5.92 -19.21 -0.05
N GLU A 93 -5.13 -20.14 0.48
CA GLU A 93 -4.31 -19.94 1.66
C GLU A 93 -2.83 -19.90 1.27
N PHE A 94 -2.13 -18.85 1.75
CA PHE A 94 -0.69 -18.70 1.58
C PHE A 94 -0.03 -18.81 2.96
N LYS A 95 0.84 -19.78 3.17
CA LYS A 95 1.54 -19.99 4.45
C LYS A 95 3.04 -20.18 4.23
N GLY A 96 3.84 -19.26 4.80
CA GLY A 96 5.31 -19.29 4.66
C GLY A 96 5.78 -19.04 3.23
N CYS A 97 4.96 -18.43 2.38
CA CYS A 97 5.28 -18.18 0.98
C CYS A 97 6.21 -16.98 0.82
N ARG A 98 7.06 -17.01 -0.21
CA ARG A 98 7.86 -15.88 -0.62
C ARG A 98 7.17 -15.11 -1.75
N LEU A 99 6.80 -13.85 -1.49
CA LEU A 99 6.02 -13.02 -2.40
C LEU A 99 6.83 -11.81 -2.91
N TYR A 100 8.11 -11.99 -3.24
CA TYR A 100 8.96 -10.93 -3.74
C TYR A 100 8.60 -10.59 -5.18
N TYR A 101 8.31 -9.32 -5.47
CA TYR A 101 7.93 -8.82 -6.80
C TYR A 101 6.71 -9.51 -7.43
N VAL A 102 5.87 -10.12 -6.61
CA VAL A 102 4.61 -10.70 -7.10
C VAL A 102 3.64 -9.59 -7.51
N ARG A 103 2.90 -9.83 -8.59
CA ARG A 103 1.82 -8.95 -9.06
C ARG A 103 0.51 -9.69 -9.15
N PHE A 104 -0.55 -8.99 -8.73
CA PHE A 104 -1.94 -9.41 -8.90
C PHE A 104 -2.62 -8.38 -9.79
N GLU A 105 -3.24 -8.83 -10.86
CA GLU A 105 -3.88 -7.99 -11.88
C GLU A 105 -5.25 -8.57 -12.20
N ASP A 106 -6.31 -7.88 -11.83
CA ASP A 106 -7.70 -8.30 -12.03
C ASP A 106 -8.03 -9.69 -11.42
N CYS A 107 -7.50 -9.96 -10.23
CA CYS A 107 -7.64 -11.24 -9.52
C CYS A 107 -8.66 -11.17 -8.38
N ILE A 108 -9.39 -12.27 -8.16
CA ILE A 108 -10.20 -12.44 -6.95
C ILE A 108 -9.31 -13.02 -5.86
N VAL A 109 -8.92 -12.18 -4.87
CA VAL A 109 -7.97 -12.58 -3.81
C VAL A 109 -8.44 -12.14 -2.42
N ASP A 110 -8.05 -12.88 -1.39
CA ASP A 110 -8.09 -12.39 -0.01
C ASP A 110 -6.74 -11.72 0.30
N TYR A 111 -6.71 -10.39 0.15
CA TYR A 111 -5.48 -9.62 0.37
C TYR A 111 -4.96 -9.74 1.81
N LYS A 112 -5.81 -9.99 2.80
CA LYS A 112 -5.40 -10.12 4.21
C LYS A 112 -4.53 -11.36 4.40
N ASN A 113 -4.95 -12.48 3.84
CA ASN A 113 -4.18 -13.72 3.86
C ASN A 113 -2.83 -13.58 3.12
N ILE A 114 -2.81 -12.86 1.99
CA ILE A 114 -1.57 -12.57 1.28
C ILE A 114 -0.63 -11.70 2.12
N LEU A 115 -1.16 -10.71 2.85
CA LEU A 115 -0.37 -9.82 3.70
C LEU A 115 0.27 -10.53 4.91
N GLU A 116 -0.22 -11.69 5.34
CA GLU A 116 0.43 -12.52 6.36
C GLU A 116 1.82 -13.00 5.91
N ASN A 117 2.04 -13.08 4.59
CA ASN A 117 3.31 -13.43 3.97
C ASN A 117 4.07 -12.21 3.42
N LYS A 118 3.72 -11.01 3.89
CA LYS A 118 4.35 -9.78 3.46
C LYS A 118 5.86 -9.81 3.75
N PRO A 119 6.70 -9.43 2.77
CA PRO A 119 8.14 -9.28 3.02
C PRO A 119 8.46 -8.32 4.16
N ASP A 120 9.49 -8.63 4.93
CA ASP A 120 9.98 -7.75 6.00
C ASP A 120 10.65 -6.48 5.45
N GLU A 121 11.20 -6.55 4.25
CA GLU A 121 11.89 -5.46 3.58
C GLU A 121 10.88 -4.45 3.03
N PRO A 122 10.94 -3.17 3.48
CA PRO A 122 9.92 -2.18 3.15
C PRO A 122 9.72 -1.95 1.64
N ASN A 123 10.79 -2.00 0.85
CA ASN A 123 10.71 -1.85 -0.60
C ASN A 123 9.95 -2.99 -1.29
N LEU A 124 10.16 -4.23 -0.82
CA LEU A 124 9.45 -5.41 -1.34
C LEU A 124 8.00 -5.43 -0.85
N ALA A 125 7.78 -5.11 0.43
CA ALA A 125 6.45 -4.94 1.00
C ALA A 125 5.64 -3.88 0.24
N MET A 126 6.25 -2.73 -0.07
CA MET A 126 5.61 -1.67 -0.88
C MET A 126 5.17 -2.18 -2.25
N ASN A 127 6.01 -2.97 -2.94
CA ASN A 127 5.68 -3.52 -4.25
C ASN A 127 4.47 -4.46 -4.17
N LEU A 128 4.44 -5.38 -3.22
CA LEU A 128 3.32 -6.29 -3.00
C LEU A 128 2.03 -5.52 -2.67
N ILE A 129 2.09 -4.62 -1.68
CA ILE A 129 0.91 -3.83 -1.26
C ILE A 129 0.40 -2.96 -2.41
N LYS A 130 1.29 -2.35 -3.19
CA LYS A 130 0.91 -1.55 -4.37
C LYS A 130 0.21 -2.39 -5.43
N SER A 131 0.64 -3.64 -5.63
CA SER A 131 -0.03 -4.56 -6.53
C SER A 131 -1.44 -4.90 -6.05
N LEU A 132 -1.58 -5.29 -4.77
CA LEU A 132 -2.88 -5.56 -4.15
C LEU A 132 -3.81 -4.34 -4.19
N TYR A 133 -3.28 -3.14 -3.90
CA TYR A 133 -4.04 -1.89 -3.99
C TYR A 133 -4.63 -1.67 -5.39
N LYS A 134 -3.81 -1.87 -6.44
CA LYS A 134 -4.28 -1.75 -7.83
C LYS A 134 -5.33 -2.80 -8.16
N ASN A 135 -5.12 -4.03 -7.69
CA ASN A 135 -6.07 -5.13 -7.88
C ASN A 135 -7.43 -4.82 -7.26
N GLU A 136 -7.47 -4.35 -6.01
CA GLU A 136 -8.73 -3.99 -5.35
C GLU A 136 -9.44 -2.81 -6.04
N LEU A 137 -8.69 -1.85 -6.59
CA LEU A 137 -9.27 -0.79 -7.41
C LEU A 137 -9.90 -1.33 -8.70
N GLN A 138 -9.25 -2.29 -9.37
CA GLN A 138 -9.78 -2.94 -10.59
C GLN A 138 -11.06 -3.72 -10.28
N GLN A 139 -11.13 -4.35 -9.11
CA GLN A 139 -12.30 -5.07 -8.63
C GLN A 139 -13.42 -4.15 -8.09
N GLY A 140 -13.20 -2.84 -8.02
CA GLY A 140 -14.16 -1.88 -7.46
C GLY A 140 -14.21 -1.85 -5.93
N ASN A 141 -13.34 -2.56 -5.23
CA ASN A 141 -13.29 -2.68 -3.77
C ASN A 141 -12.58 -1.45 -3.15
N ARG A 142 -13.22 -0.29 -3.22
CA ARG A 142 -12.60 1.00 -2.81
C ARG A 142 -12.19 1.04 -1.34
N LYS A 143 -12.97 0.40 -0.45
CA LYS A 143 -12.66 0.38 0.99
C LYS A 143 -11.37 -0.38 1.28
N GLU A 144 -11.25 -1.56 0.71
CA GLU A 144 -10.09 -2.43 0.80
C GLU A 144 -8.85 -1.77 0.17
N ALA A 145 -9.04 -1.13 -0.98
CA ALA A 145 -7.99 -0.34 -1.63
C ALA A 145 -7.50 0.81 -0.73
N ASP A 146 -8.39 1.52 -0.03
CA ASP A 146 -8.00 2.58 0.90
C ASP A 146 -7.16 2.03 2.08
N GLU A 147 -7.52 0.87 2.64
CA GLU A 147 -6.76 0.21 3.69
C GLU A 147 -5.34 -0.14 3.20
N LEU A 148 -5.26 -0.70 1.99
CA LEU A 148 -3.97 -1.03 1.35
C LEU A 148 -3.14 0.21 1.03
N PHE A 149 -3.78 1.31 0.60
CA PHE A 149 -3.08 2.57 0.37
C PHE A 149 -2.45 3.13 1.66
N LEU A 150 -3.18 3.09 2.77
CA LEU A 150 -2.64 3.52 4.06
C LEU A 150 -1.47 2.64 4.52
N LEU A 151 -1.57 1.34 4.28
CA LEU A 151 -0.49 0.39 4.57
C LEU A 151 0.72 0.65 3.68
N TYR A 152 0.52 0.88 2.37
CA TYR A 152 1.57 1.29 1.45
C TYR A 152 2.32 2.53 1.94
N LYS A 153 1.59 3.57 2.37
CA LYS A 153 2.17 4.80 2.91
C LYS A 153 2.94 4.57 4.22
N LYS A 154 2.52 3.61 5.02
CA LYS A 154 3.27 3.19 6.23
C LYS A 154 4.61 2.55 5.86
N GLU A 155 4.65 1.63 4.90
CA GLU A 155 5.89 1.00 4.44
C GLU A 155 6.80 1.99 3.71
N GLU A 156 6.23 2.91 2.91
CA GLU A 156 6.98 4.00 2.28
C GLU A 156 7.74 4.85 3.31
N ARG A 157 7.10 5.19 4.44
CA ARG A 157 7.79 5.89 5.54
C ARG A 157 8.89 5.05 6.17
N GLN A 158 8.70 3.73 6.33
CA GLN A 158 9.77 2.85 6.82
C GLN A 158 10.95 2.83 5.85
N PHE A 159 10.68 2.75 4.55
CA PHE A 159 11.70 2.80 3.51
C PHE A 159 12.50 4.13 3.55
N PHE A 160 11.82 5.27 3.68
CA PHE A 160 12.48 6.57 3.82
C PHE A 160 13.37 6.63 5.07
N LYS A 161 12.94 6.08 6.20
CA LYS A 161 13.76 6.00 7.42
C LYS A 161 15.05 5.20 7.20
N HIS A 162 15.00 4.12 6.43
CA HIS A 162 16.23 3.38 6.05
C HIS A 162 17.12 4.21 5.12
N LEU A 163 16.55 4.92 4.15
CA LEU A 163 17.31 5.74 3.20
C LEU A 163 18.07 6.89 3.88
N ILE A 164 17.51 7.51 4.91
CA ILE A 164 18.19 8.58 5.67
C ILE A 164 19.09 8.05 6.79
N GLY A 165 19.04 6.74 7.07
CA GLY A 165 19.83 6.09 8.11
C GLY A 165 19.27 6.17 9.53
N TRP A 166 18.02 6.62 9.71
CA TRP A 166 17.34 6.63 11.03
C TRP A 166 17.02 5.24 11.55
N LYS A 167 16.80 4.28 10.65
CA LYS A 167 16.63 2.90 11.01
C LYS A 167 17.83 2.12 10.47
N LYS A 168 18.66 1.61 11.38
CA LYS A 168 19.83 0.81 11.00
C LYS A 168 19.33 -0.49 10.37
N ALA A 169 19.76 -0.78 9.15
CA ALA A 169 19.63 -2.11 8.59
C ALA A 169 20.42 -3.09 9.46
N LYS A 170 19.90 -4.29 9.66
CA LYS A 170 20.58 -5.32 10.48
C LYS A 170 21.96 -5.60 9.87
N LYS A 171 23.02 -5.39 10.65
CA LYS A 171 24.41 -5.42 10.17
C LYS A 171 24.87 -6.80 9.67
N ASN A 172 24.19 -7.87 10.04
CA ASN A 172 24.56 -9.26 9.77
C ASN A 172 23.48 -10.05 9.00
N SER A 173 22.66 -9.39 8.21
CA SER A 173 21.70 -10.10 7.38
C SER A 173 22.35 -10.48 6.06
N ASN A 174 22.49 -11.79 5.80
CA ASN A 174 22.86 -12.33 4.48
C ASN A 174 21.81 -12.02 3.39
N LYS A 175 20.72 -11.34 3.76
CA LYS A 175 19.69 -10.92 2.82
C LYS A 175 20.07 -9.56 2.23
N MET A 176 20.27 -9.53 0.93
CA MET A 176 20.67 -8.36 0.13
C MET A 176 19.91 -7.08 0.48
N TYR A 177 18.59 -7.15 0.66
CA TYR A 177 17.71 -6.01 0.90
C TYR A 177 17.67 -5.51 2.35
N GLN A 178 18.32 -6.23 3.28
CA GLN A 178 18.46 -5.79 4.68
C GLN A 178 19.84 -5.13 4.92
N ASN A 179 20.72 -5.13 3.92
CA ASN A 179 22.06 -4.59 4.03
C ASN A 179 22.03 -3.05 3.85
N LYS A 180 22.81 -2.35 4.68
CA LYS A 180 23.01 -0.90 4.56
C LYS A 180 23.47 -0.50 3.15
N ASN A 181 24.32 -1.29 2.53
CA ASN A 181 24.86 -1.03 1.19
C ASN A 181 23.74 -0.92 0.14
N TYR A 182 22.68 -1.76 0.23
CA TYR A 182 21.55 -1.68 -0.68
C TYR A 182 20.87 -0.29 -0.67
N TYR A 183 20.63 0.27 0.51
CA TYR A 183 19.97 1.58 0.62
C TYR A 183 20.89 2.73 0.17
N ASP A 184 22.19 2.59 0.41
CA ASP A 184 23.19 3.57 -0.04
C ASP A 184 23.36 3.54 -1.57
N GLU A 185 23.40 2.36 -2.17
CA GLU A 185 23.41 2.17 -3.63
C GLU A 185 22.10 2.64 -4.27
N TYR A 186 20.95 2.27 -3.71
CA TYR A 186 19.65 2.75 -4.19
C TYR A 186 19.60 4.27 -4.22
N ARG A 187 20.07 4.92 -3.14
CA ARG A 187 20.13 6.38 -3.07
C ARG A 187 21.07 6.98 -4.11
N LYS A 188 22.25 6.40 -4.32
CA LYS A 188 23.21 6.84 -5.33
C LYS A 188 22.63 6.70 -6.74
N ASN A 189 22.12 5.53 -7.09
CA ASN A 189 21.55 5.21 -8.42
C ASN A 189 20.35 6.10 -8.77
N LYS A 190 19.53 6.46 -7.78
CA LYS A 190 18.40 7.38 -7.95
C LYS A 190 18.75 8.84 -7.73
N LYS A 191 20.03 9.19 -7.53
CA LYS A 191 20.51 10.56 -7.24
C LYS A 191 19.69 11.26 -6.14
N LEU A 192 19.30 10.50 -5.10
CA LEU A 192 18.47 11.01 -4.02
C LEU A 192 19.33 11.69 -2.96
N ASN A 193 19.10 13.00 -2.74
CA ASN A 193 19.67 13.72 -1.60
C ASN A 193 18.93 13.32 -0.32
N LYS A 194 19.66 13.07 0.77
CA LYS A 194 19.09 12.77 2.10
C LYS A 194 18.10 13.84 2.57
N PHE A 195 18.40 15.10 2.32
CA PHE A 195 17.54 16.23 2.65
C PHE A 195 16.17 16.13 1.95
N ARG A 196 16.17 15.84 0.65
CA ARG A 196 14.93 15.64 -0.12
C ARG A 196 14.10 14.45 0.42
N VAL A 197 14.76 13.35 0.79
CA VAL A 197 14.08 12.18 1.38
C VAL A 197 13.51 12.52 2.75
N PHE A 198 14.23 13.31 3.56
CA PHE A 198 13.76 13.79 4.85
C PHE A 198 12.50 14.66 4.72
N PHE A 199 12.46 15.61 3.78
CA PHE A 199 11.24 16.38 3.52
C PHE A 199 10.07 15.53 3.04
N LYS A 200 10.32 14.52 2.20
CA LYS A 200 9.27 13.55 1.81
C LYS A 200 8.74 12.78 3.02
N LEU A 201 9.61 12.39 3.94
CA LEU A 201 9.21 11.71 5.18
C LEU A 201 8.35 12.63 6.05
N ILE A 202 8.77 13.89 6.26
CA ILE A 202 7.99 14.87 7.04
C ILE A 202 6.64 15.13 6.37
N SER A 203 6.62 15.41 5.07
CA SER A 203 5.38 15.62 4.33
C SER A 203 4.43 14.43 4.44
N SER A 204 4.95 13.20 4.33
CA SER A 204 4.15 11.99 4.51
C SER A 204 3.61 11.84 5.95
N TRP A 205 4.37 12.30 6.95
CA TRP A 205 3.94 12.33 8.35
C TRP A 205 2.81 13.35 8.57
N ILE A 206 3.01 14.56 8.09
CA ILE A 206 2.01 15.65 8.16
C ILE A 206 0.71 15.19 7.50
N ASN A 207 0.78 14.66 6.27
CA ASN A 207 -0.38 14.12 5.57
C ASN A 207 -1.08 12.99 6.33
N SER A 208 -0.32 12.13 7.01
CA SER A 208 -0.88 11.05 7.81
C SER A 208 -1.61 11.53 9.07
N ILE A 209 -1.08 12.56 9.74
CA ILE A 209 -1.62 13.06 11.01
C ILE A 209 -2.79 13.99 10.77
N ILE A 210 -2.60 15.00 9.91
CA ILE A 210 -3.58 16.09 9.73
C ILE A 210 -4.83 15.59 9.01
N TRP A 211 -4.70 14.94 7.86
CA TRP A 211 -5.88 14.55 7.08
C TRP A 211 -5.94 13.07 6.65
N GLY A 212 -5.02 12.25 7.14
CA GLY A 212 -5.07 10.81 6.86
C GLY A 212 -5.10 10.48 5.37
N TYR A 213 -4.38 11.26 4.55
CA TYR A 213 -4.36 11.17 3.08
C TYR A 213 -5.74 11.34 2.40
N GLY A 214 -6.66 12.08 3.00
CA GLY A 214 -8.01 12.25 2.49
C GLY A 214 -8.93 11.03 2.66
N ILE A 215 -8.49 10.03 3.41
CA ILE A 215 -9.28 8.80 3.66
C ILE A 215 -10.00 8.88 5.00
N LYS A 216 -9.38 9.52 6.00
CA LYS A 216 -9.87 9.58 7.38
C LYS A 216 -10.49 10.95 7.69
N ILE A 217 -11.77 11.14 7.34
CA ILE A 217 -12.48 12.42 7.53
C ILE A 217 -12.38 12.94 8.96
N HIS A 218 -12.51 12.06 9.97
CA HIS A 218 -12.42 12.47 11.37
C HIS A 218 -11.09 13.18 11.70
N ARG A 219 -9.99 12.87 11.02
CA ARG A 219 -8.69 13.55 11.22
C ARG A 219 -8.71 14.96 10.68
N ILE A 220 -9.40 15.19 9.56
CA ILE A 220 -9.56 16.52 8.99
C ILE A 220 -10.33 17.39 9.99
N VAL A 221 -11.47 16.90 10.49
CA VAL A 221 -12.26 17.61 11.50
C VAL A 221 -11.45 17.90 12.76
N MET A 222 -10.72 16.91 13.28
CA MET A 222 -9.85 17.12 14.44
C MET A 222 -8.73 18.13 14.19
N SER A 223 -8.16 18.15 12.97
CA SER A 223 -7.14 19.14 12.61
C SER A 223 -7.71 20.55 12.50
N MET A 224 -8.95 20.70 12.04
CA MET A 224 -9.66 21.98 12.01
C MET A 224 -9.90 22.51 13.43
N ILE A 225 -10.43 21.67 14.33
CA ILE A 225 -10.63 22.02 15.74
C ILE A 225 -9.32 22.44 16.41
N LEU A 226 -8.24 21.66 16.18
CA LEU A 226 -6.91 21.99 16.68
C LEU A 226 -6.41 23.33 16.13
N GLY A 227 -6.59 23.57 14.84
CA GLY A 227 -6.22 24.83 14.19
C GLY A 227 -6.91 26.01 14.85
N ILE A 228 -8.25 25.98 14.96
CA ILE A 228 -9.04 27.02 15.64
C ILE A 228 -8.53 27.24 17.07
N SER A 229 -8.25 26.18 17.82
CA SER A 229 -7.73 26.30 19.20
C SER A 229 -6.37 26.99 19.26
N VAL A 230 -5.44 26.66 18.37
CA VAL A 230 -4.12 27.27 18.30
C VAL A 230 -4.21 28.76 17.94
N PHE A 231 -4.99 29.10 16.91
CA PHE A 231 -5.15 30.49 16.51
C PHE A 231 -5.90 31.32 17.55
N SER A 232 -6.89 30.74 18.24
CA SER A 232 -7.56 31.40 19.38
C SER A 232 -6.58 31.77 20.48
N PHE A 233 -5.61 30.87 20.79
CA PHE A 233 -4.56 31.18 21.77
C PHE A 233 -3.65 32.31 21.29
N ILE A 234 -3.29 32.33 20.01
CA ILE A 234 -2.51 33.42 19.40
C ILE A 234 -3.27 34.75 19.51
N TYR A 235 -4.56 34.79 19.16
CA TYR A 235 -5.37 36.02 19.29
C TYR A 235 -5.48 36.47 20.74
N CYS A 236 -5.70 35.57 21.69
CA CYS A 236 -5.75 35.89 23.12
C CYS A 236 -4.45 36.57 23.57
N SER A 237 -3.29 36.14 23.06
CA SER A 237 -1.98 36.68 23.41
C SER A 237 -1.67 38.05 22.74
N ILE A 238 -2.27 38.34 21.57
CA ILE A 238 -1.98 39.57 20.81
C ILE A 238 -2.99 40.67 21.08
N THR A 239 -4.25 40.33 21.39
CA THR A 239 -5.36 41.31 21.43
C THR A 239 -5.87 41.64 22.83
N ASP A 240 -5.30 41.05 23.91
CA ASP A 240 -5.78 41.14 25.28
C ASP A 240 -7.32 40.86 25.45
N LYS A 241 -7.91 40.20 24.45
CA LYS A 241 -9.33 39.84 24.46
C LYS A 241 -9.56 38.60 25.33
N ASN A 242 -10.75 38.51 25.90
CA ASN A 242 -11.17 37.30 26.62
C ASN A 242 -11.06 36.06 25.71
N CYS A 243 -10.70 34.92 26.28
CA CYS A 243 -10.52 33.64 25.55
C CYS A 243 -11.75 33.31 24.66
N PHE A 244 -12.97 33.58 25.13
CA PHE A 244 -14.18 33.32 24.35
C PHE A 244 -14.25 34.16 23.08
N ASN A 245 -13.93 35.46 23.15
CA ASN A 245 -13.90 36.33 22.00
C ASN A 245 -12.80 35.95 21.00
N SER A 246 -11.68 35.44 21.51
CA SER A 246 -10.58 34.94 20.66
C SER A 246 -10.95 33.65 19.92
N ILE A 247 -11.70 32.75 20.54
CA ILE A 247 -12.25 31.55 19.88
C ILE A 247 -13.21 31.93 18.77
N PHE A 248 -14.11 32.90 19.06
CA PHE A 248 -15.07 33.36 18.08
C PHE A 248 -14.42 34.09 16.90
N LEU A 249 -13.35 34.85 17.15
CA LEU A 249 -12.56 35.52 16.11
C LEU A 249 -11.87 34.49 15.20
N SER A 250 -11.22 33.46 15.78
CA SER A 250 -10.59 32.38 15.03
C SER A 250 -11.63 31.59 14.22
N PHE A 251 -12.79 31.26 14.80
CA PHE A 251 -13.84 30.59 14.05
C PHE A 251 -14.34 31.42 12.86
N LYS A 252 -14.57 32.75 13.04
CA LYS A 252 -14.90 33.65 11.94
C LYS A 252 -13.83 33.63 10.84
N ALA A 253 -12.56 33.73 11.24
CA ALA A 253 -11.43 33.66 10.30
C ALA A 253 -11.42 32.35 9.53
N TRP A 254 -11.66 31.21 10.19
CA TRP A 254 -11.69 29.90 9.54
C TRP A 254 -12.79 29.77 8.47
N VAL A 255 -13.93 30.44 8.66
CA VAL A 255 -15.09 30.40 7.73
C VAL A 255 -15.08 31.58 6.74
N LEU A 256 -13.96 32.31 6.64
CA LEU A 256 -13.79 33.45 5.73
C LEU A 256 -14.74 34.62 6.00
N ASN A 257 -15.25 34.74 7.20
CA ASN A 257 -16.12 35.84 7.61
C ASN A 257 -15.33 36.84 8.48
N ASN A 258 -14.56 37.72 7.84
CA ASN A 258 -13.65 38.62 8.53
C ASN A 258 -13.98 40.09 8.31
N GLU A 259 -13.88 40.83 9.39
CA GLU A 259 -13.68 42.25 9.38
C GLU A 259 -12.20 42.52 9.76
N TYR A 260 -11.42 43.03 8.83
CA TYR A 260 -10.01 43.37 9.10
C TYR A 260 -9.93 44.60 10.02
N ASP A 261 -9.10 44.49 11.06
CA ASP A 261 -8.83 45.61 11.95
C ASP A 261 -7.77 46.52 11.28
N SER A 262 -8.17 47.73 10.88
CA SER A 262 -7.28 48.68 10.23
C SER A 262 -6.09 49.11 11.09
N ASN A 263 -6.18 48.91 12.41
CA ASN A 263 -5.20 49.43 13.37
C ASN A 263 -4.18 48.37 13.82
N ASN A 264 -4.35 47.08 13.53
CA ASN A 264 -3.45 46.04 13.98
C ASN A 264 -2.98 45.11 12.83
N MET A 265 -1.83 45.48 12.25
CA MET A 265 -1.26 44.77 11.12
C MET A 265 -0.90 43.30 11.46
N VAL A 266 -0.51 43.01 12.71
CA VAL A 266 -0.14 41.65 13.15
C VAL A 266 -1.38 40.76 13.20
N VAL A 267 -2.50 41.24 13.74
CA VAL A 267 -3.76 40.52 13.77
C VAL A 267 -4.23 40.21 12.35
N ASN A 268 -4.16 41.20 11.44
CA ASN A 268 -4.55 41.00 10.05
C ASN A 268 -3.65 39.95 9.34
N ALA A 269 -2.35 39.95 9.58
CA ALA A 269 -1.44 38.94 9.03
C ALA A 269 -1.78 37.53 9.53
N VAL A 270 -2.09 37.37 10.82
CA VAL A 270 -2.51 36.09 11.40
C VAL A 270 -3.84 35.63 10.80
N MET A 271 -4.82 36.55 10.63
CA MET A 271 -6.09 36.26 9.98
C MET A 271 -5.91 35.75 8.54
N ILE A 272 -5.07 36.37 7.75
CA ILE A 272 -4.82 35.95 6.35
C ILE A 272 -4.28 34.53 6.32
N ILE A 273 -3.32 34.21 7.21
CA ILE A 273 -2.76 32.85 7.30
C ILE A 273 -3.85 31.85 7.70
N GLU A 274 -4.66 32.19 8.70
CA GLU A 274 -5.73 31.33 9.18
C GLU A 274 -6.80 31.11 8.13
N ASN A 275 -7.21 32.15 7.40
CA ASN A 275 -8.14 32.07 6.28
C ASN A 275 -7.65 31.09 5.20
N PHE A 276 -6.37 31.21 4.83
CA PHE A 276 -5.78 30.30 3.85
C PHE A 276 -5.83 28.84 4.32
N LEU A 277 -5.50 28.59 5.59
CA LEU A 277 -5.56 27.25 6.18
C LEU A 277 -7.02 26.74 6.27
N GLY A 278 -7.96 27.61 6.61
CA GLY A 278 -9.39 27.33 6.61
C GLY A 278 -9.89 26.89 5.25
N LEU A 279 -9.57 27.67 4.21
CA LEU A 279 -9.94 27.35 2.81
C LEU A 279 -9.39 25.99 2.37
N VAL A 280 -8.09 25.74 2.63
CA VAL A 280 -7.46 24.46 2.32
C VAL A 280 -8.12 23.31 3.05
N SER A 281 -8.46 23.51 4.33
CA SER A 281 -9.10 22.47 5.16
C SER A 281 -10.52 22.17 4.68
N LEU A 282 -11.29 23.17 4.29
CA LEU A 282 -12.62 22.99 3.72
C LEU A 282 -12.57 22.25 2.38
N ALA A 283 -11.64 22.62 1.50
CA ALA A 283 -11.45 21.92 0.24
C ALA A 283 -11.08 20.44 0.43
N LEU A 284 -10.20 20.14 1.39
CA LEU A 284 -9.82 18.76 1.74
C LEU A 284 -11.01 18.01 2.37
N PHE A 285 -11.78 18.65 3.24
CA PHE A 285 -12.97 18.06 3.84
C PHE A 285 -14.01 17.70 2.78
N THR A 286 -14.31 18.62 1.87
CA THR A 286 -15.27 18.41 0.78
C THR A 286 -14.81 17.25 -0.12
N SER A 287 -13.54 17.22 -0.49
CA SER A 287 -12.95 16.12 -1.29
C SER A 287 -13.06 14.77 -0.58
N ALA A 288 -12.75 14.72 0.72
CA ALA A 288 -12.82 13.48 1.50
C ALA A 288 -14.27 13.04 1.74
N PHE A 289 -15.19 14.00 1.92
CA PHE A 289 -16.62 13.73 2.07
C PHE A 289 -17.20 13.15 0.78
N TYR A 290 -16.92 13.77 -0.38
CA TYR A 290 -17.36 13.29 -1.68
C TYR A 290 -16.87 11.85 -1.93
N ARG A 291 -15.58 11.58 -1.67
CA ARG A 291 -15.01 10.23 -1.77
C ARG A 291 -15.73 9.20 -0.88
N LYS A 292 -16.29 9.61 0.26
CA LYS A 292 -17.02 8.72 1.17
C LYS A 292 -18.45 8.47 0.70
N VAL A 293 -19.08 9.44 0.04
CA VAL A 293 -20.47 9.32 -0.47
C VAL A 293 -20.51 8.45 -1.74
N GLU A 294 -19.45 8.48 -2.56
CA GLU A 294 -19.34 7.62 -3.75
C GLU A 294 -19.07 6.14 -3.45
N LYS A 295 -18.87 5.77 -2.19
CA LYS A 295 -18.68 4.37 -1.73
C LYS A 295 -20.01 3.70 -1.43
#